data_abc9ba826e07487a19f3c81fc4f1bc8c
#
_entry.id   abc9ba826e07487a19f3c81fc4f1bc8c
#
_cell.length_a   1.000
_cell.length_b   1.000
_cell.length_c   1.000
_cell.angle_alpha   90.00
_cell.angle_beta   90.00
_cell.angle_gamma   90.00
#
_symmetry.space_group_name_H-M   'P 1'
#
loop_
_entity.id
_entity.type
_entity.pdbx_description
1 polymer ?
#
loop_
_entity_poly.entity_id
_entity_poly.type
_entity_poly.pdbx_seq_one_letter_code
_entity_poly.pdbx_strand_id
1 'polypeptide(L)'
;IQCVPAFVLDAVERPEPLDAVVDDLETRADAVDHFEFYWFPHTATALTKTNTRLPAGTATRPLTATSRLVDDVLVGNVVHQSVCSAGRAAPGLVPGINRLSARVWGDRTFSDASHRVFATSRGVRFREMEYAVPLENLASAFRGVQRVIDENGWHVEFPIEVRVAAADDLWLSTATGRATGYLAVHRYWKVDPTAYFAAVEEVMLVHGGRPHWGKMH
;
A
#
# COMPACT_ATOMS: atom_id res chain seq x y z
N ILE A 1 26.73 4.36 -3.88
CA ILE A 1 25.48 5.09 -4.25
C ILE A 1 25.55 6.47 -3.59
N GLN A 2 25.38 7.51 -4.40
CA GLN A 2 25.28 8.88 -3.88
C GLN A 2 23.85 9.09 -3.38
N CYS A 3 23.70 9.44 -2.09
CA CYS A 3 22.39 9.70 -1.49
C CYS A 3 22.12 11.20 -1.42
N VAL A 4 20.87 11.58 -1.48
CA VAL A 4 20.44 12.95 -1.17
C VAL A 4 20.53 13.19 0.35
N PRO A 5 20.76 14.43 0.82
CA PRO A 5 20.67 14.77 2.24
C PRO A 5 19.31 14.39 2.82
N ALA A 6 19.28 14.05 4.10
CA ALA A 6 18.01 13.80 4.79
C ALA A 6 17.13 15.05 4.74
N PHE A 7 15.85 14.85 4.45
CA PHE A 7 14.82 15.90 4.40
C PHE A 7 13.65 15.57 5.33
N VAL A 8 12.86 16.57 5.64
CA VAL A 8 11.67 16.42 6.49
C VAL A 8 10.45 16.27 5.59
N LEU A 9 9.56 15.37 5.97
CA LEU A 9 8.25 15.18 5.35
C LEU A 9 7.13 15.56 6.31
N ASP A 10 6.13 16.26 5.78
CA ASP A 10 4.81 16.36 6.39
C ASP A 10 3.96 15.23 5.85
N ALA A 11 3.55 14.34 6.75
CA ALA A 11 2.78 13.14 6.42
C ALA A 11 1.34 13.32 6.89
N VAL A 12 0.39 13.10 5.98
CA VAL A 12 -1.05 13.12 6.25
C VAL A 12 -1.65 11.78 5.86
N GLU A 13 -2.27 11.11 6.80
CA GLU A 13 -2.96 9.84 6.60
C GLU A 13 -4.44 10.01 6.89
N ARG A 14 -5.31 9.54 5.97
CA ARG A 14 -6.77 9.71 6.07
C ARG A 14 -7.53 8.53 5.49
N PRO A 15 -8.61 8.09 6.14
CA PRO A 15 -9.59 7.23 5.49
C PRO A 15 -10.46 8.04 4.54
N GLU A 16 -10.58 7.60 3.29
CA GLU A 16 -11.36 8.26 2.24
C GLU A 16 -12.20 7.24 1.47
N PRO A 17 -13.31 7.66 0.83
CA PRO A 17 -14.07 6.78 -0.07
C PRO A 17 -13.17 6.24 -1.19
N LEU A 18 -13.12 4.91 -1.33
CA LEU A 18 -12.22 4.24 -2.28
C LEU A 18 -12.42 4.71 -3.72
N ASP A 19 -13.68 4.82 -4.16
CA ASP A 19 -13.98 5.22 -5.53
C ASP A 19 -13.46 6.63 -5.82
N ALA A 20 -13.63 7.58 -4.90
CA ALA A 20 -13.12 8.94 -5.05
C ALA A 20 -11.59 8.99 -5.13
N VAL A 21 -10.89 8.09 -4.41
CA VAL A 21 -9.42 8.00 -4.47
C VAL A 21 -8.97 7.43 -5.80
N VAL A 22 -9.61 6.36 -6.28
CA VAL A 22 -9.22 5.68 -7.51
C VAL A 22 -9.55 6.52 -8.75
N ASP A 23 -10.69 7.24 -8.75
CA ASP A 23 -11.11 8.06 -9.88
C ASP A 23 -10.30 9.35 -10.04
N ASP A 24 -9.65 9.84 -8.96
CA ASP A 24 -8.85 11.08 -8.94
C ASP A 24 -7.34 10.82 -8.71
N LEU A 25 -6.89 9.61 -9.00
CA LEU A 25 -5.57 9.11 -8.59
C LEU A 25 -4.42 9.92 -9.20
N GLU A 26 -4.48 10.24 -10.50
CA GLU A 26 -3.43 11.00 -11.18
C GLU A 26 -3.32 12.42 -10.63
N THR A 27 -4.46 13.12 -10.46
CA THR A 27 -4.47 14.47 -9.87
C THR A 27 -3.88 14.48 -8.47
N ARG A 28 -4.19 13.46 -7.67
CA ARG A 28 -3.64 13.31 -6.30
C ARG A 28 -2.14 13.05 -6.30
N ALA A 29 -1.68 12.24 -7.24
CA ALA A 29 -0.26 11.94 -7.40
C ALA A 29 0.56 13.18 -7.76
N ASP A 30 0.02 14.04 -8.62
CA ASP A 30 0.67 15.28 -9.07
C ASP A 30 0.65 16.39 -8.01
N ALA A 31 -0.26 16.32 -7.05
CA ALA A 31 -0.44 17.37 -6.04
C ALA A 31 0.57 17.32 -4.89
N VAL A 32 1.31 16.22 -4.72
CA VAL A 32 2.21 16.00 -3.57
C VAL A 32 3.52 15.32 -3.99
N ASP A 33 4.54 15.35 -3.14
CA ASP A 33 5.81 14.69 -3.44
C ASP A 33 5.72 13.16 -3.43
N HIS A 34 4.85 12.59 -2.58
CA HIS A 34 4.62 11.14 -2.52
C HIS A 34 3.15 10.88 -2.18
N PHE A 35 2.52 10.03 -2.98
CA PHE A 35 1.15 9.56 -2.79
C PHE A 35 1.10 8.05 -2.75
N GLU A 36 0.41 7.52 -1.76
CA GLU A 36 0.11 6.10 -1.63
C GLU A 36 -1.25 5.90 -0.96
N PHE A 37 -1.89 4.76 -1.23
CA PHE A 37 -3.04 4.34 -0.45
C PHE A 37 -3.05 2.84 -0.22
N TYR A 38 -3.75 2.44 0.83
CA TYR A 38 -3.98 1.06 1.22
C TYR A 38 -5.47 0.76 1.14
N TRP A 39 -5.82 -0.36 0.52
CA TRP A 39 -7.19 -0.82 0.48
C TRP A 39 -7.31 -2.22 1.10
N PHE A 40 -8.11 -2.34 2.14
CA PHE A 40 -8.50 -3.64 2.67
C PHE A 40 -9.61 -4.22 1.80
N PRO A 41 -9.44 -5.42 1.18
CA PRO A 41 -10.48 -6.05 0.38
C PRO A 41 -11.81 -6.18 1.14
N HIS A 42 -12.92 -6.07 0.40
CA HIS A 42 -14.30 -6.07 0.93
C HIS A 42 -14.68 -4.83 1.75
N THR A 43 -13.97 -3.71 1.56
CA THR A 43 -14.32 -2.40 2.14
C THR A 43 -14.49 -1.35 1.05
N ALA A 44 -15.23 -0.29 1.34
CA ALA A 44 -15.39 0.87 0.45
C ALA A 44 -14.47 2.05 0.85
N THR A 45 -13.44 1.77 1.66
CA THR A 45 -12.56 2.80 2.21
C THR A 45 -11.12 2.53 1.79
N ALA A 46 -10.46 3.55 1.26
CA ALA A 46 -9.01 3.61 1.10
C ALA A 46 -8.41 4.37 2.29
N LEU A 47 -7.26 3.95 2.75
CA LEU A 47 -6.43 4.74 3.64
C LEU A 47 -5.37 5.43 2.80
N THR A 48 -5.53 6.72 2.56
CA THR A 48 -4.56 7.53 1.81
C THR A 48 -3.42 7.98 2.71
N LYS A 49 -2.24 8.08 2.12
CA LYS A 49 -1.08 8.71 2.74
C LYS A 49 -0.42 9.63 1.74
N THR A 50 -0.34 10.90 2.10
CA THR A 50 0.36 11.92 1.33
C THR A 50 1.57 12.40 2.11
N ASN A 51 2.71 12.58 1.43
CA ASN A 51 3.88 13.16 2.06
C ASN A 51 4.37 14.33 1.21
N THR A 52 4.59 15.47 1.86
CA THR A 52 5.10 16.69 1.24
C THR A 52 6.42 17.08 1.87
N ARG A 53 7.41 17.40 1.06
CA ARG A 53 8.71 17.85 1.55
C ARG A 53 8.59 19.23 2.15
N LEU A 54 9.08 19.38 3.36
CA LEU A 54 9.14 20.67 4.04
C LEU A 54 10.47 21.39 3.75
N PRO A 55 10.49 22.74 3.79
CA PRO A 55 11.72 23.52 3.66
C PRO A 55 12.79 23.08 4.65
N ALA A 56 14.07 23.22 4.27
CA ALA A 56 15.19 22.90 5.15
C ALA A 56 15.12 23.72 6.45
N GLY A 57 15.37 23.05 7.57
CA GLY A 57 15.31 23.69 8.91
C GLY A 57 13.91 23.76 9.52
N THR A 58 12.88 23.25 8.85
CA THR A 58 11.53 23.17 9.45
C THR A 58 11.55 22.27 10.70
N ALA A 59 10.98 22.77 11.79
CA ALA A 59 10.83 22.00 13.02
C ALA A 59 9.86 20.80 12.80
N THR A 60 10.28 19.63 13.25
CA THR A 60 9.46 18.42 13.14
C THR A 60 8.40 18.33 14.23
N ARG A 61 7.27 17.71 13.92
CA ARG A 61 6.20 17.33 14.85
C ARG A 61 6.01 15.81 14.76
N PRO A 62 6.94 15.02 15.35
CA PRO A 62 6.92 13.58 15.23
C PRO A 62 5.75 12.99 16.01
N LEU A 63 5.33 11.78 15.62
CA LEU A 63 4.39 10.98 16.42
C LEU A 63 4.91 10.81 17.84
N THR A 64 4.01 10.83 18.82
CA THR A 64 4.36 10.57 20.22
C THR A 64 4.89 9.15 20.40
N ALA A 65 5.67 8.92 21.46
CA ALA A 65 6.16 7.57 21.76
C ALA A 65 5.02 6.57 21.97
N THR A 66 3.91 7.01 22.55
CA THR A 66 2.71 6.20 22.74
C THR A 66 2.03 5.87 21.39
N SER A 67 1.91 6.83 20.47
CA SER A 67 1.35 6.58 19.16
C SER A 67 2.23 5.58 18.37
N ARG A 68 3.55 5.75 18.41
CA ARG A 68 4.49 4.81 17.78
C ARG A 68 4.37 3.41 18.38
N LEU A 69 4.27 3.29 19.70
CA LEU A 69 4.12 2.00 20.36
C LEU A 69 2.80 1.33 19.95
N VAL A 70 1.72 2.09 19.85
CA VAL A 70 0.41 1.58 19.38
C VAL A 70 0.53 1.13 17.92
N ASP A 71 1.16 1.93 17.05
CA ASP A 71 1.35 1.58 15.65
C ASP A 71 2.24 0.35 15.48
N ASP A 72 3.40 0.31 16.15
CA ASP A 72 4.38 -0.76 15.97
C ASP A 72 3.98 -2.08 16.65
N VAL A 73 3.36 -2.03 17.81
CA VAL A 73 3.10 -3.24 18.63
C VAL A 73 1.68 -3.74 18.48
N LEU A 74 0.67 -2.86 18.53
CA LEU A 74 -0.72 -3.29 18.52
C LEU A 74 -1.30 -3.42 17.10
N VAL A 75 -1.03 -2.45 16.23
CA VAL A 75 -1.60 -2.47 14.88
C VAL A 75 -0.68 -3.20 13.90
N GLY A 76 0.63 -2.94 13.97
CA GLY A 76 1.59 -3.47 13.00
C GLY A 76 1.91 -4.96 13.17
N ASN A 77 2.01 -5.48 14.38
CA ASN A 77 2.61 -6.80 14.58
C ASN A 77 1.69 -7.82 15.27
N VAL A 78 1.25 -7.58 16.50
CA VAL A 78 0.53 -8.61 17.29
C VAL A 78 -0.91 -8.75 16.80
N VAL A 79 -1.61 -7.63 16.60
CA VAL A 79 -3.01 -7.65 16.14
C VAL A 79 -3.06 -8.19 14.72
N HIS A 80 -2.21 -7.72 13.81
CA HIS A 80 -2.20 -8.20 12.43
C HIS A 80 -1.86 -9.69 12.34
N GLN A 81 -0.89 -10.18 13.11
CA GLN A 81 -0.57 -11.62 13.14
C GLN A 81 -1.74 -12.46 13.67
N SER A 82 -2.45 -11.97 14.69
CA SER A 82 -3.63 -12.62 15.22
C SER A 82 -4.78 -12.63 14.21
N VAL A 83 -4.98 -11.52 13.51
CA VAL A 83 -5.94 -11.37 12.41
C VAL A 83 -5.65 -12.35 11.28
N CYS A 84 -4.40 -12.44 10.82
CA CYS A 84 -4.01 -13.39 9.76
C CYS A 84 -4.20 -14.85 10.20
N SER A 85 -3.89 -15.16 11.45
CA SER A 85 -4.08 -16.50 12.00
C SER A 85 -5.56 -16.86 12.14
N ALA A 86 -6.39 -15.94 12.59
CA ALA A 86 -7.84 -16.10 12.69
C ALA A 86 -8.48 -16.20 11.29
N GLY A 87 -8.08 -15.36 10.35
CA GLY A 87 -8.54 -15.40 8.96
C GLY A 87 -8.20 -16.72 8.27
N ARG A 88 -7.04 -17.30 8.57
CA ARG A 88 -6.70 -18.66 8.08
C ARG A 88 -7.61 -19.74 8.68
N ALA A 89 -7.92 -19.64 9.96
CA ALA A 89 -8.77 -20.64 10.64
C ALA A 89 -10.26 -20.50 10.27
N ALA A 90 -10.73 -19.28 10.05
CA ALA A 90 -12.11 -18.93 9.73
C ALA A 90 -12.16 -17.83 8.65
N PRO A 91 -11.96 -18.17 7.36
CA PRO A 91 -11.85 -17.18 6.27
C PRO A 91 -13.07 -16.24 6.18
N GLY A 92 -14.25 -16.69 6.49
CA GLY A 92 -15.47 -15.88 6.50
C GLY A 92 -15.48 -14.71 7.47
N LEU A 93 -14.53 -14.65 8.42
CA LEU A 93 -14.37 -13.52 9.33
C LEU A 93 -13.56 -12.37 8.71
N VAL A 94 -12.77 -12.63 7.67
CA VAL A 94 -11.86 -11.65 7.06
C VAL A 94 -12.58 -10.38 6.61
N PRO A 95 -13.74 -10.41 5.92
CA PRO A 95 -14.43 -9.18 5.54
C PRO A 95 -14.85 -8.31 6.74
N GLY A 96 -15.25 -8.94 7.85
CA GLY A 96 -15.58 -8.25 9.09
C GLY A 96 -14.35 -7.59 9.73
N ILE A 97 -13.26 -8.33 9.77
CA ILE A 97 -11.97 -7.86 10.30
C ILE A 97 -11.44 -6.70 9.45
N ASN A 98 -11.45 -6.81 8.13
CA ASN A 98 -11.01 -5.76 7.23
C ASN A 98 -11.82 -4.47 7.41
N ARG A 99 -13.14 -4.58 7.57
CA ARG A 99 -14.00 -3.42 7.89
C ARG A 99 -13.65 -2.77 9.22
N LEU A 100 -13.34 -3.56 10.23
CA LEU A 100 -12.89 -3.03 11.53
C LEU A 100 -11.53 -2.35 11.40
N SER A 101 -10.57 -2.98 10.73
CA SER A 101 -9.24 -2.41 10.48
C SER A 101 -9.33 -1.07 9.77
N ALA A 102 -10.14 -0.98 8.70
CA ALA A 102 -10.33 0.28 7.96
C ALA A 102 -10.96 1.41 8.81
N ARG A 103 -11.69 1.08 9.90
CA ARG A 103 -12.29 2.07 10.82
C ARG A 103 -11.34 2.53 11.92
N VAL A 104 -10.42 1.67 12.34
CA VAL A 104 -9.49 1.97 13.45
C VAL A 104 -8.39 2.93 12.99
N TRP A 105 -8.08 2.94 11.71
CA TRP A 105 -7.11 3.87 11.13
C TRP A 105 -7.77 5.25 10.98
N GLY A 106 -7.43 6.15 11.88
CA GLY A 106 -7.97 7.50 11.92
C GLY A 106 -7.11 8.51 11.18
N ASP A 107 -7.63 9.74 11.09
CA ASP A 107 -6.87 10.88 10.57
C ASP A 107 -5.66 11.14 11.46
N ARG A 108 -4.49 11.27 10.85
CA ARG A 108 -3.31 11.74 11.56
C ARG A 108 -2.42 12.59 10.66
N THR A 109 -1.80 13.60 11.27
CA THR A 109 -0.83 14.46 10.62
C THR A 109 0.39 14.56 11.51
N PHE A 110 1.57 14.33 10.94
CA PHE A 110 2.83 14.42 11.66
C PHE A 110 3.95 14.79 10.70
N SER A 111 5.08 15.28 11.22
CA SER A 111 6.27 15.52 10.40
C SER A 111 7.50 14.96 11.08
N ASP A 112 8.35 14.28 10.31
CA ASP A 112 9.61 13.71 10.79
C ASP A 112 10.61 13.60 9.64
N ALA A 113 11.84 13.20 9.94
CA ALA A 113 12.84 12.89 8.93
C ALA A 113 12.35 11.80 7.97
N SER A 114 12.63 11.93 6.68
CA SER A 114 12.12 11.07 5.61
C SER A 114 12.28 9.57 5.89
N HIS A 115 13.43 9.15 6.41
CA HIS A 115 13.67 7.75 6.75
C HIS A 115 12.77 7.22 7.89
N ARG A 116 12.24 8.08 8.75
CA ARG A 116 11.30 7.70 9.82
C ARG A 116 9.85 7.70 9.34
N VAL A 117 9.54 8.49 8.32
CA VAL A 117 8.21 8.51 7.70
C VAL A 117 8.01 7.30 6.79
N PHE A 118 9.06 6.90 6.05
CA PHE A 118 8.98 5.78 5.12
C PHE A 118 9.24 4.41 5.76
N ALA A 119 10.10 4.34 6.77
CA ALA A 119 10.45 3.06 7.38
C ALA A 119 9.46 2.70 8.50
N THR A 120 8.71 1.62 8.29
CA THR A 120 7.82 1.02 9.29
C THR A 120 8.31 -0.37 9.66
N SER A 121 8.23 -0.72 10.94
CA SER A 121 8.57 -2.07 11.41
C SER A 121 7.45 -3.05 11.03
N ARG A 122 7.79 -4.11 10.29
CA ARG A 122 6.85 -5.15 9.87
C ARG A 122 7.24 -6.49 10.52
N GLY A 123 6.47 -6.93 11.51
CA GLY A 123 6.73 -8.20 12.24
C GLY A 123 5.96 -9.40 11.69
N VAL A 124 4.97 -9.21 10.84
CA VAL A 124 4.19 -10.30 10.24
C VAL A 124 4.90 -10.82 9.00
N ARG A 125 5.07 -12.15 8.91
CA ARG A 125 5.61 -12.78 7.70
C ARG A 125 4.52 -12.92 6.65
N PHE A 126 4.84 -12.51 5.41
CA PHE A 126 3.95 -12.61 4.26
C PHE A 126 4.74 -12.97 3.00
N ARG A 127 4.02 -13.35 1.97
CA ARG A 127 4.46 -13.43 0.58
C ARG A 127 3.89 -12.24 -0.15
N GLU A 128 4.68 -11.64 -1.02
CA GLU A 128 4.34 -10.42 -1.71
C GLU A 128 4.64 -10.54 -3.19
N MET A 129 3.72 -10.05 -4.00
CA MET A 129 3.88 -9.84 -5.42
C MET A 129 3.56 -8.38 -5.72
N GLU A 130 4.38 -7.72 -6.54
CA GLU A 130 4.18 -6.33 -6.94
C GLU A 130 4.43 -6.17 -8.42
N TYR A 131 3.57 -5.43 -9.07
CA TYR A 131 3.68 -5.05 -10.47
C TYR A 131 3.61 -3.54 -10.64
N ALA A 132 4.39 -3.05 -11.61
CA ALA A 132 4.43 -1.67 -12.06
C ALA A 132 3.67 -1.54 -13.38
N VAL A 133 2.54 -0.86 -13.40
CA VAL A 133 1.74 -0.58 -14.61
C VAL A 133 1.92 0.88 -15.04
N PRO A 134 1.72 1.24 -16.34
CA PRO A 134 1.62 2.64 -16.73
C PRO A 134 0.61 3.38 -15.84
N LEU A 135 0.92 4.62 -15.45
CA LEU A 135 0.08 5.36 -14.51
C LEU A 135 -1.37 5.51 -15.02
N GLU A 136 -1.55 5.76 -16.30
CA GLU A 136 -2.85 5.83 -16.96
C GLU A 136 -3.67 4.53 -16.89
N ASN A 137 -3.02 3.40 -16.67
CA ASN A 137 -3.69 2.10 -16.52
C ASN A 137 -3.92 1.70 -15.06
N LEU A 138 -3.40 2.47 -14.08
CA LEU A 138 -3.41 2.07 -12.67
C LEU A 138 -4.83 1.88 -12.12
N ALA A 139 -5.73 2.82 -12.39
CA ALA A 139 -7.12 2.72 -11.93
C ALA A 139 -7.83 1.48 -12.50
N SER A 140 -7.67 1.21 -13.80
CA SER A 140 -8.28 0.04 -14.45
C SER A 140 -7.66 -1.28 -13.96
N ALA A 141 -6.36 -1.33 -13.75
CA ALA A 141 -5.67 -2.48 -13.18
C ALA A 141 -6.15 -2.75 -11.75
N PHE A 142 -6.25 -1.72 -10.91
CA PHE A 142 -6.78 -1.83 -9.55
C PHE A 142 -8.22 -2.38 -9.55
N ARG A 143 -9.11 -1.84 -10.40
CA ARG A 143 -10.48 -2.37 -10.57
C ARG A 143 -10.49 -3.83 -11.05
N GLY A 144 -9.54 -4.20 -11.90
CA GLY A 144 -9.32 -5.59 -12.32
C GLY A 144 -8.98 -6.50 -11.14
N VAL A 145 -8.07 -6.06 -10.26
CA VAL A 145 -7.71 -6.81 -9.04
C VAL A 145 -8.90 -6.94 -8.08
N GLN A 146 -9.69 -5.88 -7.88
CA GLN A 146 -10.92 -5.97 -7.09
C GLN A 146 -11.85 -7.06 -7.64
N ARG A 147 -12.07 -7.04 -8.95
CA ARG A 147 -12.96 -7.99 -9.63
C ARG A 147 -12.51 -9.43 -9.45
N VAL A 148 -11.23 -9.75 -9.68
CA VAL A 148 -10.76 -11.13 -9.53
C VAL A 148 -10.82 -11.62 -8.08
N ILE A 149 -10.65 -10.74 -7.09
CA ILE A 149 -10.85 -11.08 -5.67
C ILE A 149 -12.31 -11.45 -5.41
N ASP A 150 -13.25 -10.64 -5.90
CA ASP A 150 -14.68 -10.83 -5.67
C ASP A 150 -15.23 -12.05 -6.42
N GLU A 151 -14.88 -12.22 -7.71
CA GLU A 151 -15.31 -13.35 -8.55
C GLU A 151 -14.84 -14.70 -8.02
N ASN A 152 -13.65 -14.77 -7.43
CA ASN A 152 -13.11 -15.99 -6.84
C ASN A 152 -13.50 -16.16 -5.36
N GLY A 153 -14.18 -15.20 -4.76
CA GLY A 153 -14.55 -15.23 -3.34
C GLY A 153 -13.37 -15.30 -2.39
N TRP A 154 -12.23 -14.74 -2.77
CA TRP A 154 -11.04 -14.77 -1.93
C TRP A 154 -11.15 -13.83 -0.73
N HIS A 155 -10.93 -14.38 0.44
CA HIS A 155 -10.83 -13.64 1.68
C HIS A 155 -9.37 -13.25 1.92
N VAL A 156 -8.97 -12.07 1.42
CA VAL A 156 -7.61 -11.55 1.52
C VAL A 156 -7.49 -10.71 2.79
N GLU A 157 -6.59 -11.13 3.67
CA GLU A 157 -6.41 -10.56 5.00
C GLU A 157 -5.44 -9.37 5.05
N PHE A 158 -4.69 -9.16 3.97
CA PHE A 158 -3.76 -8.03 3.84
C PHE A 158 -4.36 -6.91 3.00
N PRO A 159 -4.01 -5.66 3.28
CA PRO A 159 -4.35 -4.57 2.38
C PRO A 159 -3.57 -4.71 1.06
N ILE A 160 -4.17 -4.24 -0.02
CA ILE A 160 -3.48 -3.95 -1.27
C ILE A 160 -2.88 -2.56 -1.14
N GLU A 161 -1.59 -2.47 -1.45
CA GLU A 161 -0.85 -1.22 -1.43
C GLU A 161 -0.75 -0.67 -2.85
N VAL A 162 -1.09 0.60 -3.02
CA VAL A 162 -0.98 1.32 -4.29
C VAL A 162 -0.09 2.53 -4.11
N ARG A 163 0.91 2.64 -4.98
CA ARG A 163 1.88 3.74 -4.98
C ARG A 163 2.08 4.28 -6.39
N VAL A 164 2.67 5.47 -6.49
CA VAL A 164 2.99 6.09 -7.78
C VAL A 164 4.44 6.54 -7.81
N ALA A 165 5.04 6.55 -9.00
CA ALA A 165 6.36 7.11 -9.24
C ALA A 165 6.40 7.83 -10.58
N ALA A 166 7.16 8.92 -10.64
CA ALA A 166 7.52 9.56 -11.89
C ALA A 166 8.37 8.62 -12.76
N ALA A 167 8.39 8.89 -14.06
CA ALA A 167 9.32 8.22 -14.97
C ALA A 167 10.77 8.51 -14.58
N ASP A 168 11.64 7.52 -14.73
CA ASP A 168 13.08 7.64 -14.58
C ASP A 168 13.83 7.06 -15.79
N ASP A 169 15.16 7.14 -15.76
CA ASP A 169 16.09 6.60 -16.77
C ASP A 169 17.00 5.50 -16.20
N LEU A 170 16.68 4.95 -15.05
CA LEU A 170 17.49 3.94 -14.38
C LEU A 170 17.29 2.56 -15.01
N TRP A 171 18.36 1.85 -15.30
CA TRP A 171 18.38 0.62 -16.08
C TRP A 171 17.52 -0.53 -15.54
N LEU A 172 17.45 -0.68 -14.21
CA LEU A 172 16.69 -1.75 -13.57
C LEU A 172 15.42 -1.24 -12.87
N SER A 173 15.05 0.01 -13.10
CA SER A 173 13.81 0.56 -12.57
C SER A 173 12.60 0.05 -13.35
N THR A 174 11.57 -0.33 -12.65
CA THR A 174 10.28 -0.65 -13.26
C THR A 174 9.54 0.59 -13.77
N ALA A 175 9.97 1.79 -13.36
CA ALA A 175 9.48 3.09 -13.84
C ALA A 175 10.31 3.66 -15.00
N THR A 176 11.31 2.91 -15.54
CA THR A 176 12.11 3.38 -16.67
C THR A 176 11.23 3.77 -17.85
N GLY A 177 11.32 5.06 -18.25
CA GLY A 177 10.70 5.63 -19.45
C GLY A 177 9.20 5.88 -19.35
N ARG A 178 8.55 5.72 -18.18
CA ARG A 178 7.12 5.99 -18.01
C ARG A 178 6.74 6.30 -16.56
N ALA A 179 5.80 7.22 -16.37
CA ALA A 179 5.12 7.37 -15.09
C ALA A 179 4.40 6.06 -14.74
N THR A 180 4.49 5.64 -13.49
CA THR A 180 4.19 4.27 -13.10
C THR A 180 3.35 4.23 -11.83
N GLY A 181 2.31 3.39 -11.86
CA GLY A 181 1.58 2.98 -10.68
C GLY A 181 2.01 1.56 -10.24
N TYR A 182 2.20 1.37 -8.95
CA TYR A 182 2.53 0.10 -8.34
C TYR A 182 1.33 -0.49 -7.62
N LEU A 183 1.08 -1.77 -7.84
CA LEU A 183 0.12 -2.56 -7.05
C LEU A 183 0.86 -3.70 -6.37
N ALA A 184 0.89 -3.67 -5.04
CA ALA A 184 1.45 -4.73 -4.23
C ALA A 184 0.35 -5.52 -3.54
N VAL A 185 0.34 -6.84 -3.75
CA VAL A 185 -0.61 -7.78 -3.17
C VAL A 185 0.12 -8.74 -2.26
N HIS A 186 -0.53 -9.09 -1.15
CA HIS A 186 0.09 -9.84 -0.09
C HIS A 186 -0.75 -11.06 0.29
N ARG A 187 -0.09 -12.09 0.80
CA ARG A 187 -0.72 -13.26 1.39
C ARG A 187 0.03 -13.69 2.64
N TYR A 188 -0.69 -14.09 3.68
CA TYR A 188 -0.06 -14.64 4.88
C TYR A 188 0.83 -15.84 4.53
N TRP A 189 2.03 -15.90 5.06
CA TRP A 189 3.05 -16.87 4.65
C TRP A 189 2.63 -18.34 4.77
N LYS A 190 1.63 -18.65 5.62
CA LYS A 190 1.06 -19.99 5.82
C LYS A 190 -0.11 -20.33 4.88
N VAL A 191 -0.48 -19.43 4.00
CA VAL A 191 -1.55 -19.61 3.01
C VAL A 191 -0.90 -19.70 1.63
N ASP A 192 -1.36 -20.63 0.80
CA ASP A 192 -0.88 -20.75 -0.57
C ASP A 192 -1.33 -19.53 -1.40
N PRO A 193 -0.41 -18.78 -2.00
CA PRO A 193 -0.73 -17.61 -2.79
C PRO A 193 -0.99 -17.94 -4.27
N THR A 194 -0.67 -19.15 -4.73
CA THR A 194 -0.49 -19.48 -6.16
C THR A 194 -1.66 -19.05 -7.03
N ALA A 195 -2.88 -19.48 -6.69
CA ALA A 195 -4.06 -19.13 -7.51
C ALA A 195 -4.37 -17.63 -7.48
N TYR A 196 -4.22 -16.98 -6.30
CA TYR A 196 -4.46 -15.56 -6.13
C TYR A 196 -3.43 -14.73 -6.90
N PHE A 197 -2.15 -15.05 -6.75
CA PHE A 197 -1.09 -14.30 -7.43
C PHE A 197 -1.15 -14.50 -8.95
N ALA A 198 -1.41 -15.72 -9.44
CA ALA A 198 -1.55 -15.96 -10.87
C ALA A 198 -2.69 -15.13 -11.50
N ALA A 199 -3.86 -15.08 -10.89
CA ALA A 199 -4.97 -14.28 -11.41
C ALA A 199 -4.72 -12.77 -11.35
N VAL A 200 -4.05 -12.28 -10.29
CA VAL A 200 -3.64 -10.88 -10.22
C VAL A 200 -2.56 -10.57 -11.26
N GLU A 201 -1.59 -11.46 -11.46
CA GLU A 201 -0.57 -11.31 -12.51
C GLU A 201 -1.18 -11.19 -13.90
N GLU A 202 -2.17 -12.03 -14.25
CA GLU A 202 -2.89 -11.92 -15.53
C GLU A 202 -3.50 -10.51 -15.71
N VAL A 203 -4.13 -9.96 -14.66
CA VAL A 203 -4.64 -8.57 -14.69
C VAL A 203 -3.51 -7.60 -14.96
N MET A 204 -2.38 -7.72 -14.25
CA MET A 204 -1.25 -6.81 -14.43
C MET A 204 -0.65 -6.87 -15.83
N LEU A 205 -0.48 -8.06 -16.40
CA LEU A 205 0.08 -8.24 -17.74
C LEU A 205 -0.81 -7.62 -18.82
N VAL A 206 -2.13 -7.76 -18.73
CA VAL A 206 -3.08 -7.11 -19.65
C VAL A 206 -2.96 -5.58 -19.61
N HIS A 207 -2.59 -5.03 -18.45
CA HIS A 207 -2.41 -3.57 -18.28
C HIS A 207 -0.95 -3.10 -18.51
N GLY A 208 -0.09 -3.93 -19.13
CA GLY A 208 1.30 -3.58 -19.44
C GLY A 208 2.21 -3.60 -18.22
N GLY A 209 1.91 -4.45 -17.25
CA GLY A 209 2.64 -4.60 -16.00
C GLY A 209 4.07 -5.12 -16.18
N ARG A 210 4.99 -4.59 -15.39
CA ARG A 210 6.37 -5.07 -15.20
C ARG A 210 6.50 -5.61 -13.78
N PRO A 211 7.00 -6.84 -13.57
CA PRO A 211 7.14 -7.40 -12.22
C PRO A 211 8.25 -6.69 -11.44
N HIS A 212 8.08 -6.60 -10.13
CA HIS A 212 9.14 -6.20 -9.23
C HIS A 212 10.11 -7.37 -9.02
N TRP A 213 11.34 -7.26 -9.51
CA TRP A 213 12.34 -8.32 -9.59
C TRP A 213 12.72 -8.97 -8.24
N GLY A 214 12.53 -8.29 -7.15
CA GLY A 214 12.85 -8.78 -5.81
C GLY A 214 11.66 -9.41 -5.06
N LYS A 215 10.51 -9.57 -5.73
CA LYS A 215 9.27 -10.13 -5.16
C LYS A 215 8.84 -11.36 -5.95
N MET A 216 7.72 -11.98 -5.55
CA MET A 216 7.18 -13.12 -6.30
C MET A 216 6.54 -12.66 -7.62
N HIS A 217 6.71 -13.47 -8.66
CA HIS A 217 6.07 -13.34 -9.98
C HIS A 217 6.18 -14.66 -10.74
#